data_ff07f225867f3e2e07c2ba5dcd807875
#
_entry.id   ff07f225867f3e2e07c2ba5dcd807875
#
_cell.length_a   1.000
_cell.length_b   1.000
_cell.length_c   1.000
_cell.angle_alpha   90.00
_cell.angle_beta   90.00
_cell.angle_gamma   90.00
#
_symmetry.space_group_name_H-M   'P 1'
#
loop_
_entity.id
_entity.type
_entity.pdbx_description
1 polymer ?
#
loop_
_entity_poly.entity_id
_entity_poly.type
_entity_poly.pdbx_seq_one_letter_code
_entity_poly.pdbx_strand_id
1 'polypeptide(L)'
;MKTLVLGGYGNFGARICRALAPDAGIELWVGGRDADRATAFAQSLGAGARGVRIDAQSPDFTQGLQHLGVDLVIHTAGPFQSQDYRVPQAVAAAGAHYIDLADGRRFVCDFPAALDAAFRRAGRTAVAGASSVPALSSAVVDHLMAGWQRVMSIDICIAPAQGAPRGQATLAGVLAYCGAPIRIWQDGRWTAQPGWANPVEVQFARMQPRRGALCDIPDLELFPARYAGVQSVMFRAALEVGITQRAFAVLAFLRRKGLLRSPEKLAPLLHATGGVFDAFGSALGGMVVRIEGTDAQGAAARCAWHIAADDNHGPEIPCMAAILLARRMARGDGPPIGAHASAGLLSLSEFTPEFARWGMATDVIHEGASGANHGAPPL
;
A
#
# COMPACT_ATOMS: atom_id res chain seq x y z
N MET A 1 14.53 7.17 -19.64
CA MET A 1 14.35 5.83 -19.02
C MET A 1 13.08 5.21 -19.56
N LYS A 2 13.19 4.05 -20.24
CA LYS A 2 12.03 3.33 -20.79
C LYS A 2 11.30 2.58 -19.68
N THR A 3 10.10 3.00 -19.35
CA THR A 3 9.32 2.51 -18.20
C THR A 3 8.06 1.79 -18.67
N LEU A 4 7.94 0.52 -18.33
CA LEU A 4 6.74 -0.30 -18.57
C LEU A 4 5.88 -0.35 -17.31
N VAL A 5 4.63 0.08 -17.39
CA VAL A 5 3.64 -0.13 -16.31
C VAL A 5 2.82 -1.37 -16.64
N LEU A 6 3.11 -2.47 -15.96
CA LEU A 6 2.41 -3.74 -16.10
C LEU A 6 1.05 -3.68 -15.39
N GLY A 7 -0.05 -3.85 -16.11
CA GLY A 7 -1.39 -3.52 -15.66
C GLY A 7 -1.73 -2.04 -15.83
N GLY A 8 -1.09 -1.35 -16.78
CA GLY A 8 -1.07 0.10 -16.92
C GLY A 8 -2.41 0.78 -17.21
N TYR A 9 -3.44 0.07 -17.66
CA TYR A 9 -4.81 0.57 -17.80
C TYR A 9 -5.76 0.09 -16.68
N GLY A 10 -5.20 -0.52 -15.63
CA GLY A 10 -5.92 -0.89 -14.41
C GLY A 10 -6.10 0.28 -13.45
N ASN A 11 -6.76 0.03 -12.31
CA ASN A 11 -7.10 1.09 -11.35
C ASN A 11 -5.88 1.92 -10.89
N PHE A 12 -4.82 1.30 -10.42
CA PHE A 12 -3.59 1.98 -9.97
C PHE A 12 -2.64 2.27 -11.13
N GLY A 13 -2.50 1.32 -12.07
CA GLY A 13 -1.61 1.49 -13.23
C GLY A 13 -1.98 2.71 -14.08
N ALA A 14 -3.26 2.96 -14.28
CA ALA A 14 -3.71 4.12 -15.05
C ALA A 14 -3.37 5.46 -14.38
N ARG A 15 -3.40 5.51 -13.04
CA ARG A 15 -2.98 6.69 -12.26
C ARG A 15 -1.48 6.94 -12.40
N ILE A 16 -0.68 5.89 -12.24
CA ILE A 16 0.77 5.95 -12.41
C ILE A 16 1.12 6.40 -13.84
N CYS A 17 0.48 5.82 -14.86
CA CYS A 17 0.70 6.21 -16.25
C CYS A 17 0.37 7.70 -16.49
N ARG A 18 -0.77 8.20 -15.98
CA ARG A 18 -1.12 9.63 -16.10
C ARG A 18 -0.12 10.54 -15.40
N ALA A 19 0.41 10.11 -14.26
CA ALA A 19 1.39 10.90 -13.51
C ALA A 19 2.76 10.94 -14.19
N LEU A 20 3.19 9.84 -14.82
CA LEU A 20 4.52 9.71 -15.44
C LEU A 20 4.56 10.13 -16.92
N ALA A 21 3.42 10.14 -17.62
CA ALA A 21 3.37 10.50 -19.05
C ALA A 21 3.98 11.87 -19.38
N PRO A 22 3.79 12.95 -18.58
CA PRO A 22 4.37 14.26 -18.86
C PRO A 22 5.86 14.37 -18.50
N ASP A 23 6.45 13.36 -17.86
CA ASP A 23 7.82 13.45 -17.36
C ASP A 23 8.83 13.18 -18.50
N ALA A 24 9.52 14.23 -18.98
CA ALA A 24 10.43 14.15 -20.13
C ALA A 24 11.56 13.10 -20.00
N GLY A 25 11.93 12.73 -18.78
CA GLY A 25 12.92 11.68 -18.51
C GLY A 25 12.38 10.25 -18.64
N ILE A 26 11.07 10.07 -18.91
CA ILE A 26 10.39 8.78 -18.92
C ILE A 26 9.74 8.52 -20.27
N GLU A 27 10.18 7.47 -20.97
CA GLU A 27 9.51 6.91 -22.14
C GLU A 27 8.50 5.87 -21.65
N LEU A 28 7.21 6.26 -21.62
CA LEU A 28 6.15 5.46 -20.98
C LEU A 28 5.57 4.40 -21.90
N TRP A 29 5.52 3.16 -21.39
CA TRP A 29 4.86 2.03 -22.02
C TRP A 29 3.72 1.51 -21.12
N VAL A 30 2.51 1.46 -21.66
CA VAL A 30 1.32 0.91 -21.03
C VAL A 30 1.20 -0.56 -21.36
N GLY A 31 1.49 -1.44 -20.41
CA GLY A 31 1.47 -2.88 -20.59
C GLY A 31 0.20 -3.55 -20.07
N GLY A 32 -0.32 -4.51 -20.83
CA GLY A 32 -1.42 -5.37 -20.39
C GLY A 32 -1.76 -6.47 -21.40
N ARG A 33 -2.68 -7.37 -21.04
CA ARG A 33 -3.04 -8.53 -21.84
C ARG A 33 -3.86 -8.18 -23.10
N ASP A 34 -4.57 -7.06 -23.07
CA ASP A 34 -5.41 -6.55 -24.15
C ASP A 34 -4.66 -5.42 -24.87
N ALA A 35 -4.24 -5.69 -26.11
CA ALA A 35 -3.48 -4.75 -26.93
C ALA A 35 -4.24 -3.49 -27.27
N ASP A 36 -5.53 -3.63 -27.60
CA ASP A 36 -6.37 -2.52 -28.04
C ASP A 36 -6.64 -1.55 -26.89
N ARG A 37 -6.94 -2.09 -25.70
CA ARG A 37 -7.09 -1.28 -24.49
C ARG A 37 -5.79 -0.58 -24.08
N ALA A 38 -4.66 -1.27 -24.15
CA ALA A 38 -3.37 -0.67 -23.83
C ALA A 38 -3.04 0.48 -24.79
N THR A 39 -3.26 0.27 -26.10
CA THR A 39 -3.00 1.26 -27.15
C THR A 39 -3.95 2.46 -27.03
N ALA A 40 -5.25 2.21 -26.88
CA ALA A 40 -6.25 3.28 -26.75
C ALA A 40 -5.97 4.14 -25.51
N PHE A 41 -5.63 3.51 -24.37
CA PHE A 41 -5.29 4.24 -23.17
C PHE A 41 -3.97 5.02 -23.32
N ALA A 42 -2.94 4.44 -23.90
CA ALA A 42 -1.68 5.15 -24.18
C ALA A 42 -1.89 6.38 -25.09
N GLN A 43 -2.69 6.24 -26.15
CA GLN A 43 -3.08 7.37 -27.01
C GLN A 43 -3.80 8.49 -26.25
N SER A 44 -4.68 8.14 -25.31
CA SER A 44 -5.39 9.13 -24.50
C SER A 44 -4.47 9.91 -23.54
N LEU A 45 -3.29 9.40 -23.22
CA LEU A 45 -2.30 10.09 -22.40
C LEU A 45 -1.50 11.14 -23.19
N GLY A 46 -1.40 11.01 -24.51
CA GLY A 46 -0.50 11.84 -25.32
C GLY A 46 0.98 11.60 -24.97
N ALA A 47 1.79 12.65 -25.06
CA ALA A 47 3.21 12.66 -24.61
C ALA A 47 4.10 11.52 -25.17
N GLY A 48 3.71 10.89 -26.28
CA GLY A 48 4.46 9.78 -26.88
C GLY A 48 4.33 8.45 -26.15
N ALA A 49 3.38 8.32 -25.21
CA ALA A 49 3.11 7.06 -24.53
C ALA A 49 2.69 5.97 -25.52
N ARG A 50 3.12 4.73 -25.30
CA ARG A 50 2.89 3.58 -26.19
C ARG A 50 2.18 2.46 -25.46
N GLY A 51 1.22 1.82 -26.14
CA GLY A 51 0.56 0.60 -25.66
C GLY A 51 1.29 -0.65 -26.14
N VAL A 52 1.35 -1.66 -25.27
CA VAL A 52 1.93 -2.96 -25.61
C VAL A 52 1.13 -4.10 -25.00
N ARG A 53 0.92 -5.15 -25.81
CA ARG A 53 0.42 -6.42 -25.28
C ARG A 53 1.56 -7.17 -24.60
N ILE A 54 1.39 -7.41 -23.30
CA ILE A 54 2.33 -8.20 -22.52
C ILE A 54 1.59 -8.97 -21.43
N ASP A 55 1.89 -10.25 -21.29
CA ASP A 55 1.29 -11.11 -20.26
C ASP A 55 2.39 -11.62 -19.32
N ALA A 56 2.31 -11.23 -18.06
CA ALA A 56 3.24 -11.66 -17.02
C ALA A 56 3.19 -13.18 -16.73
N GLN A 57 2.14 -13.86 -17.17
CA GLN A 57 1.99 -15.31 -17.01
C GLN A 57 2.55 -16.09 -18.23
N SER A 58 2.92 -15.40 -19.33
CA SER A 58 3.50 -16.03 -20.51
C SER A 58 4.90 -16.59 -20.21
N PRO A 59 5.24 -17.78 -20.73
CA PRO A 59 6.62 -18.29 -20.72
C PRO A 59 7.61 -17.34 -21.39
N ASP A 60 7.16 -16.58 -22.39
CA ASP A 60 7.98 -15.64 -23.17
C ASP A 60 8.09 -14.25 -22.52
N PHE A 61 7.58 -14.07 -21.28
CA PHE A 61 7.54 -12.77 -20.62
C PHE A 61 8.93 -12.11 -20.54
N THR A 62 9.96 -12.87 -20.15
CA THR A 62 11.34 -12.35 -20.09
C THR A 62 11.85 -11.88 -21.44
N GLN A 63 11.61 -12.68 -22.50
CA GLN A 63 12.01 -12.31 -23.86
C GLN A 63 11.24 -11.07 -24.35
N GLY A 64 9.98 -10.96 -24.01
CA GLY A 64 9.16 -9.78 -24.29
C GLY A 64 9.74 -8.51 -23.66
N LEU A 65 10.17 -8.56 -22.40
CA LEU A 65 10.83 -7.44 -21.73
C LEU A 65 12.16 -7.06 -22.39
N GLN A 66 12.98 -8.07 -22.77
CA GLN A 66 14.26 -7.86 -23.49
C GLN A 66 14.04 -7.23 -24.86
N HIS A 67 13.07 -7.70 -25.63
CA HIS A 67 12.71 -7.14 -26.93
C HIS A 67 12.26 -5.69 -26.84
N LEU A 68 11.48 -5.36 -25.79
CA LEU A 68 11.06 -3.99 -25.53
C LEU A 68 12.23 -3.11 -25.08
N GLY A 69 13.30 -3.69 -24.53
CA GLY A 69 14.45 -2.95 -24.01
C GLY A 69 14.05 -2.03 -22.86
N VAL A 70 13.23 -2.51 -21.93
CA VAL A 70 12.75 -1.70 -20.80
C VAL A 70 13.84 -1.53 -19.75
N ASP A 71 13.93 -0.32 -19.19
CA ASP A 71 14.83 -0.01 -18.08
C ASP A 71 14.17 -0.24 -16.71
N LEU A 72 12.85 -0.01 -16.62
CA LEU A 72 12.05 -0.13 -15.40
C LEU A 72 10.72 -0.81 -15.70
N VAL A 73 10.33 -1.75 -14.84
CA VAL A 73 8.98 -2.31 -14.79
C VAL A 73 8.29 -1.87 -13.50
N ILE A 74 7.13 -1.23 -13.61
CA ILE A 74 6.24 -0.94 -12.47
C ILE A 74 5.08 -1.94 -12.52
N HIS A 75 5.03 -2.85 -11.55
CA HIS A 75 4.05 -3.93 -11.50
C HIS A 75 2.85 -3.56 -10.64
N THR A 76 1.69 -3.38 -11.28
CA THR A 76 0.43 -3.02 -10.61
C THR A 76 -0.65 -4.09 -10.70
N ALA A 77 -0.33 -5.26 -11.25
CA ALA A 77 -1.28 -6.35 -11.48
C ALA A 77 -1.37 -7.28 -10.26
N GLY A 78 -2.09 -6.87 -9.21
CA GLY A 78 -2.41 -7.71 -8.04
C GLY A 78 -3.46 -8.78 -8.29
N PRO A 79 -3.90 -9.54 -7.26
CA PRO A 79 -3.51 -9.44 -5.86
C PRO A 79 -2.14 -10.07 -5.57
N PHE A 80 -1.37 -9.48 -4.65
CA PHE A 80 -0.02 -9.93 -4.32
C PHE A 80 0.03 -10.98 -3.20
N GLN A 81 -1.07 -11.24 -2.51
CA GLN A 81 -1.15 -12.20 -1.39
C GLN A 81 -0.85 -13.64 -1.78
N SER A 82 -1.05 -13.99 -3.07
CA SER A 82 -0.83 -15.33 -3.61
C SER A 82 0.18 -15.38 -4.76
N GLN A 83 0.85 -14.27 -5.06
CA GLN A 83 1.87 -14.24 -6.10
C GLN A 83 3.22 -14.77 -5.58
N ASP A 84 3.94 -15.43 -6.49
CA ASP A 84 5.34 -15.78 -6.34
C ASP A 84 6.25 -14.70 -6.96
N TYR A 85 7.55 -14.96 -6.97
CA TYR A 85 8.54 -14.02 -7.49
C TYR A 85 8.91 -14.20 -8.97
N ARG A 86 8.11 -14.93 -9.77
CA ARG A 86 8.40 -15.13 -11.20
C ARG A 86 8.49 -13.82 -11.97
N VAL A 87 7.59 -12.87 -11.70
CA VAL A 87 7.61 -11.56 -12.39
C VAL A 87 8.88 -10.77 -12.07
N PRO A 88 9.25 -10.48 -10.82
CA PRO A 88 10.48 -9.76 -10.54
C PRO A 88 11.75 -10.54 -10.94
N GLN A 89 11.74 -11.88 -10.91
CA GLN A 89 12.85 -12.69 -11.42
C GLN A 89 13.03 -12.52 -12.94
N ALA A 90 11.94 -12.52 -13.70
CA ALA A 90 11.96 -12.26 -15.15
C ALA A 90 12.46 -10.84 -15.46
N VAL A 91 12.09 -9.85 -14.65
CA VAL A 91 12.58 -8.46 -14.79
C VAL A 91 14.08 -8.38 -14.51
N ALA A 92 14.57 -9.05 -13.47
CA ALA A 92 16.01 -9.13 -13.19
C ALA A 92 16.77 -9.81 -14.35
N ALA A 93 16.25 -10.91 -14.89
CA ALA A 93 16.83 -11.63 -16.04
C ALA A 93 16.81 -10.79 -17.33
N ALA A 94 15.84 -9.90 -17.47
CA ALA A 94 15.78 -8.92 -18.57
C ALA A 94 16.73 -7.73 -18.37
N GLY A 95 17.39 -7.60 -17.23
CA GLY A 95 18.29 -6.48 -16.93
C GLY A 95 17.59 -5.16 -16.66
N ALA A 96 16.37 -5.18 -16.11
CA ALA A 96 15.58 -4.02 -15.78
C ALA A 96 15.43 -3.80 -14.27
N HIS A 97 15.13 -2.57 -13.86
CA HIS A 97 14.68 -2.22 -12.51
C HIS A 97 13.24 -2.67 -12.28
N TYR A 98 12.87 -2.84 -11.03
CA TYR A 98 11.53 -3.28 -10.65
C TYR A 98 10.95 -2.44 -9.51
N ILE A 99 9.67 -2.11 -9.60
CA ILE A 99 8.86 -1.51 -8.53
C ILE A 99 7.50 -2.21 -8.54
N ASP A 100 6.94 -2.52 -7.37
CA ASP A 100 5.55 -2.96 -7.24
C ASP A 100 4.78 -2.21 -6.15
N LEU A 101 3.47 -2.40 -6.14
CA LEU A 101 2.54 -1.85 -5.16
C LEU A 101 2.03 -2.94 -4.19
N ALA A 102 2.83 -3.96 -3.94
CA ALA A 102 2.43 -5.09 -3.12
C ALA A 102 2.05 -4.67 -1.69
N ASP A 103 0.94 -5.19 -1.22
CA ASP A 103 0.46 -5.13 0.16
C ASP A 103 0.45 -6.50 0.84
N GLY A 104 0.77 -7.54 0.10
CA GLY A 104 0.92 -8.91 0.59
C GLY A 104 2.11 -9.04 1.53
N ARG A 105 1.87 -9.28 2.82
CA ARG A 105 2.90 -9.29 3.85
C ARG A 105 4.09 -10.18 3.51
N ARG A 106 3.84 -11.45 3.19
CA ARG A 106 4.92 -12.38 2.85
C ARG A 106 5.67 -11.98 1.60
N PHE A 107 4.94 -11.52 0.58
CA PHE A 107 5.56 -11.05 -0.66
C PHE A 107 6.57 -9.92 -0.40
N VAL A 108 6.20 -8.91 0.39
CA VAL A 108 7.05 -7.74 0.66
C VAL A 108 8.15 -8.05 1.67
N CYS A 109 7.85 -8.76 2.76
CA CYS A 109 8.82 -9.01 3.82
C CYS A 109 9.92 -9.98 3.39
N ASP A 110 9.58 -10.99 2.57
CA ASP A 110 10.55 -12.00 2.12
C ASP A 110 11.27 -11.56 0.82
N PHE A 111 10.80 -10.49 0.15
CA PHE A 111 11.31 -9.99 -1.13
C PHE A 111 12.83 -9.71 -1.14
N PRO A 112 13.41 -9.00 -0.16
CA PRO A 112 14.84 -8.74 -0.17
C PRO A 112 15.65 -10.04 -0.09
N ALA A 113 15.30 -10.95 0.81
CA ALA A 113 16.01 -12.20 0.97
C ALA A 113 15.94 -13.10 -0.28
N ALA A 114 14.79 -13.08 -0.96
CA ALA A 114 14.57 -13.91 -2.15
C ALA A 114 15.25 -13.38 -3.42
N LEU A 115 15.39 -12.06 -3.55
CA LEU A 115 15.72 -11.43 -4.85
C LEU A 115 16.98 -10.57 -4.86
N ASP A 116 17.55 -10.20 -3.70
CA ASP A 116 18.72 -9.31 -3.65
C ASP A 116 19.88 -9.81 -4.52
N ALA A 117 20.22 -11.10 -4.42
CA ALA A 117 21.29 -11.68 -5.22
C ALA A 117 21.03 -11.61 -6.75
N ALA A 118 19.78 -11.74 -7.19
CA ALA A 118 19.42 -11.68 -8.61
C ALA A 118 19.56 -10.24 -9.14
N PHE A 119 19.04 -9.25 -8.41
CA PHE A 119 19.11 -7.84 -8.81
C PHE A 119 20.53 -7.28 -8.71
N ARG A 120 21.33 -7.71 -7.71
CA ARG A 120 22.75 -7.35 -7.63
C ARG A 120 23.54 -7.88 -8.84
N ARG A 121 23.33 -9.14 -9.24
CA ARG A 121 23.97 -9.69 -10.44
C ARG A 121 23.56 -8.96 -11.72
N ALA A 122 22.32 -8.50 -11.79
CA ALA A 122 21.82 -7.69 -12.91
C ALA A 122 22.31 -6.23 -12.88
N GLY A 123 22.93 -5.77 -11.80
CA GLY A 123 23.29 -4.36 -11.60
C GLY A 123 22.06 -3.46 -11.52
N ARG A 124 20.94 -3.97 -11.00
CA ARG A 124 19.65 -3.30 -10.97
C ARG A 124 19.06 -3.21 -9.56
N THR A 125 18.09 -2.35 -9.40
CA THR A 125 17.35 -2.12 -8.15
C THR A 125 15.94 -2.65 -8.27
N ALA A 126 15.46 -3.31 -7.22
CA ALA A 126 14.07 -3.72 -7.08
C ALA A 126 13.48 -3.21 -5.77
N VAL A 127 12.24 -2.72 -5.81
CA VAL A 127 11.50 -2.22 -4.64
C VAL A 127 10.13 -2.85 -4.60
N ALA A 128 9.83 -3.58 -3.51
CA ALA A 128 8.50 -4.11 -3.25
C ALA A 128 7.72 -3.25 -2.26
N GLY A 129 6.41 -3.16 -2.46
CA GLY A 129 5.50 -2.46 -1.58
C GLY A 129 5.55 -0.93 -1.68
N ALA A 130 5.88 -0.37 -2.84
CA ALA A 130 5.92 1.07 -3.08
C ALA A 130 4.49 1.67 -3.11
N SER A 131 3.82 1.65 -1.95
CA SER A 131 2.41 2.00 -1.79
C SER A 131 2.18 2.80 -0.49
N SER A 132 0.92 2.95 -0.06
CA SER A 132 0.60 3.61 1.22
C SER A 132 1.28 2.91 2.40
N VAL A 133 1.36 1.60 2.35
CA VAL A 133 2.04 0.72 3.31
C VAL A 133 2.96 -0.23 2.53
N PRO A 134 4.25 -0.31 2.86
CA PRO A 134 4.96 0.33 3.95
C PRO A 134 5.68 1.65 3.59
N ALA A 135 5.52 2.20 2.35
CA ALA A 135 6.32 3.36 1.93
C ALA A 135 5.89 4.66 2.62
N LEU A 136 4.63 5.09 2.45
CA LEU A 136 4.15 6.32 3.07
C LEU A 136 4.06 6.18 4.60
N SER A 137 3.59 5.04 5.11
CA SER A 137 3.49 4.81 6.55
C SER A 137 4.83 4.96 7.26
N SER A 138 5.91 4.38 6.71
CA SER A 138 7.26 4.55 7.28
C SER A 138 7.77 5.99 7.16
N ALA A 139 7.52 6.66 6.04
CA ALA A 139 7.90 8.07 5.86
C ALA A 139 7.23 8.98 6.89
N VAL A 140 5.97 8.69 7.24
CA VAL A 140 5.25 9.40 8.31
C VAL A 140 5.84 9.09 9.67
N VAL A 141 6.06 7.82 10.01
CA VAL A 141 6.67 7.44 11.31
C VAL A 141 8.05 8.08 11.46
N ASP A 142 8.91 7.99 10.44
CA ASP A 142 10.24 8.60 10.45
C ASP A 142 10.18 10.12 10.66
N HIS A 143 9.19 10.78 10.05
CA HIS A 143 8.96 12.23 10.24
C HIS A 143 8.48 12.56 11.67
N LEU A 144 7.49 11.84 12.18
CA LEU A 144 6.90 12.12 13.49
C LEU A 144 7.87 11.83 14.64
N MET A 145 8.71 10.80 14.50
CA MET A 145 9.67 10.43 15.54
C MET A 145 10.96 11.27 15.51
N ALA A 146 11.10 12.19 14.56
CA ALA A 146 12.29 13.02 14.45
C ALA A 146 12.52 13.79 15.75
N GLY A 147 13.67 13.56 16.38
CA GLY A 147 14.02 14.14 17.67
C GLY A 147 13.46 13.40 18.90
N TRP A 148 12.66 12.34 18.75
CA TRP A 148 12.23 11.51 19.87
C TRP A 148 13.36 10.56 20.30
N GLN A 149 13.41 10.25 21.59
CA GLN A 149 14.34 9.25 22.12
C GLN A 149 13.90 7.84 21.75
N ARG A 150 12.57 7.57 21.75
CA ARG A 150 12.03 6.23 21.52
C ARG A 150 10.58 6.29 21.08
N VAL A 151 10.24 5.46 20.10
CA VAL A 151 8.85 5.12 19.75
C VAL A 151 8.50 3.78 20.40
N MET A 152 7.39 3.74 21.12
CA MET A 152 6.90 2.55 21.83
C MET A 152 5.69 1.92 21.15
N SER A 153 4.82 2.72 20.54
CA SER A 153 3.62 2.23 19.85
C SER A 153 3.47 2.92 18.49
N ILE A 154 3.07 2.16 17.49
CA ILE A 154 2.71 2.65 16.15
C ILE A 154 1.35 2.07 15.81
N ASP A 155 0.35 2.94 15.58
CA ASP A 155 -1.01 2.57 15.19
C ASP A 155 -1.39 3.26 13.88
N ILE A 156 -1.70 2.47 12.85
CA ILE A 156 -2.00 2.93 11.51
C ILE A 156 -3.44 2.55 11.17
N CYS A 157 -4.20 3.48 10.60
CA CYS A 157 -5.50 3.16 10.03
C CYS A 157 -5.69 3.81 8.68
N ILE A 158 -6.11 3.01 7.69
CA ILE A 158 -6.56 3.48 6.38
C ILE A 158 -8.08 3.42 6.31
N ALA A 159 -8.70 4.50 5.87
CA ALA A 159 -10.14 4.66 5.76
C ALA A 159 -10.51 5.11 4.33
N PRO A 160 -10.71 4.17 3.38
CA PRO A 160 -11.04 4.52 2.02
C PRO A 160 -12.44 5.15 1.94
N ALA A 161 -12.63 6.08 0.99
CA ALA A 161 -13.95 6.58 0.62
C ALA A 161 -14.82 5.45 0.07
N GLN A 162 -16.11 5.45 0.40
CA GLN A 162 -17.05 4.46 -0.13
C GLN A 162 -17.22 4.58 -1.65
N GLY A 163 -17.26 5.82 -2.17
CA GLY A 163 -17.37 6.10 -3.58
C GLY A 163 -16.10 5.86 -4.40
N ALA A 164 -14.96 5.57 -3.74
CA ALA A 164 -13.70 5.34 -4.45
C ALA A 164 -13.75 4.04 -5.27
N PRO A 165 -13.23 4.03 -6.51
CA PRO A 165 -13.13 2.82 -7.32
C PRO A 165 -12.35 1.73 -6.59
N ARG A 166 -12.99 0.60 -6.33
CA ARG A 166 -12.40 -0.57 -5.68
C ARG A 166 -12.09 -1.65 -6.71
N GLY A 167 -10.85 -2.09 -6.76
CA GLY A 167 -10.47 -3.21 -7.60
C GLY A 167 -10.92 -4.55 -7.00
N GLN A 168 -11.39 -5.48 -7.84
CA GLN A 168 -11.71 -6.85 -7.41
C GLN A 168 -10.50 -7.54 -6.74
N ALA A 169 -9.27 -7.28 -7.24
CA ALA A 169 -8.04 -7.81 -6.68
C ALA A 169 -7.79 -7.31 -5.24
N THR A 170 -8.05 -6.02 -4.97
CA THR A 170 -7.94 -5.45 -3.62
C THR A 170 -8.93 -6.10 -2.66
N LEU A 171 -10.18 -6.29 -3.10
CA LEU A 171 -11.20 -6.96 -2.30
C LEU A 171 -10.83 -8.41 -2.01
N ALA A 172 -10.32 -9.15 -3.01
CA ALA A 172 -9.86 -10.53 -2.83
C ALA A 172 -8.70 -10.61 -1.82
N GLY A 173 -7.73 -9.68 -1.91
CA GLY A 173 -6.62 -9.57 -0.95
C GLY A 173 -7.11 -9.36 0.48
N VAL A 174 -8.04 -8.42 0.69
CA VAL A 174 -8.63 -8.15 2.00
C VAL A 174 -9.39 -9.37 2.55
N LEU A 175 -10.16 -10.05 1.71
CA LEU A 175 -10.93 -11.25 2.12
C LEU A 175 -10.02 -12.45 2.44
N ALA A 176 -8.83 -12.53 1.85
CA ALA A 176 -7.91 -13.64 2.06
C ALA A 176 -7.53 -13.85 3.54
N TYR A 177 -7.42 -12.78 4.32
CA TYR A 177 -7.13 -12.84 5.76
C TYR A 177 -8.34 -12.59 6.67
N CYS A 178 -9.54 -12.36 6.10
CA CYS A 178 -10.75 -12.17 6.90
C CYS A 178 -11.00 -13.42 7.78
N GLY A 179 -10.99 -13.25 9.11
CA GLY A 179 -11.13 -14.32 10.10
C GLY A 179 -9.91 -15.23 10.27
N ALA A 180 -8.86 -15.07 9.49
CA ALA A 180 -7.59 -15.79 9.68
C ALA A 180 -6.79 -15.19 10.84
N PRO A 181 -5.91 -15.97 11.50
CA PRO A 181 -5.01 -15.44 12.49
C PRO A 181 -3.95 -14.53 11.82
N ILE A 182 -3.84 -13.28 12.26
CA ILE A 182 -2.84 -12.32 11.86
C ILE A 182 -1.84 -12.18 13.01
N ARG A 183 -0.56 -12.40 12.75
CA ARG A 183 0.51 -12.15 13.71
C ARG A 183 0.73 -10.66 13.85
N ILE A 184 0.71 -10.16 15.09
CA ILE A 184 0.97 -8.76 15.43
C ILE A 184 2.04 -8.68 16.50
N TRP A 185 2.78 -7.59 16.50
CA TRP A 185 3.73 -7.25 17.56
C TRP A 185 3.00 -6.45 18.62
N GLN A 186 2.83 -7.03 19.81
CA GLN A 186 2.11 -6.43 20.91
C GLN A 186 2.82 -6.72 22.24
N ASP A 187 3.01 -5.69 23.04
CA ASP A 187 3.71 -5.76 24.35
C ASP A 187 5.10 -6.42 24.25
N GLY A 188 5.84 -6.09 23.18
CA GLY A 188 7.19 -6.60 22.95
C GLY A 188 7.25 -8.08 22.56
N ARG A 189 6.16 -8.69 22.13
CA ARG A 189 6.08 -10.09 21.72
C ARG A 189 5.16 -10.31 20.54
N TRP A 190 5.38 -11.40 19.83
CA TRP A 190 4.46 -11.84 18.78
C TRP A 190 3.22 -12.49 19.39
N THR A 191 2.05 -11.95 19.02
CA THR A 191 0.73 -12.50 19.33
C THR A 191 -0.04 -12.74 18.04
N ALA A 192 -1.24 -13.32 18.11
CA ALA A 192 -2.09 -13.52 16.96
C ALA A 192 -3.52 -13.09 17.27
N GLN A 193 -4.12 -12.33 16.37
CA GLN A 193 -5.52 -11.91 16.46
C GLN A 193 -6.23 -12.19 15.12
N PRO A 194 -7.54 -12.49 15.14
CA PRO A 194 -8.27 -12.74 13.91
C PRO A 194 -8.50 -11.46 13.11
N GLY A 195 -8.22 -11.50 11.82
CA GLY A 195 -8.48 -10.39 10.90
C GLY A 195 -9.97 -10.04 10.84
N TRP A 196 -10.28 -8.76 10.71
CA TRP A 196 -11.64 -8.20 10.65
C TRP A 196 -12.51 -8.46 11.89
N ALA A 197 -11.95 -8.97 12.97
CA ALA A 197 -12.64 -9.11 14.24
C ALA A 197 -12.41 -7.89 15.15
N ASN A 198 -13.32 -7.71 16.13
CA ASN A 198 -13.21 -6.71 17.20
C ASN A 198 -12.87 -5.29 16.70
N PRO A 199 -13.71 -4.68 15.83
CA PRO A 199 -13.45 -3.36 15.33
C PRO A 199 -13.48 -2.32 16.44
N VAL A 200 -12.50 -1.40 16.42
CA VAL A 200 -12.42 -0.27 17.35
C VAL A 200 -12.76 1.04 16.64
N GLU A 201 -13.23 2.03 17.37
CA GLU A 201 -13.45 3.36 16.82
C GLU A 201 -12.11 4.07 16.62
N VAL A 202 -11.93 4.66 15.43
CA VAL A 202 -10.74 5.40 15.04
C VAL A 202 -11.14 6.82 14.68
N GLN A 203 -10.50 7.78 15.34
CA GLN A 203 -10.70 9.21 15.10
C GLN A 203 -9.80 9.72 13.98
N PHE A 204 -10.33 10.63 13.17
CA PHE A 204 -9.63 11.30 12.08
C PHE A 204 -9.81 12.81 12.20
N ALA A 205 -8.81 13.60 11.81
CA ALA A 205 -8.86 15.05 11.96
C ALA A 205 -9.97 15.71 11.12
N ARG A 206 -10.21 15.17 9.90
CA ARG A 206 -11.12 15.80 8.92
C ARG A 206 -12.24 14.88 8.44
N MET A 207 -12.43 13.75 9.08
CA MET A 207 -13.49 12.80 8.75
C MET A 207 -14.23 12.39 10.01
N GLN A 208 -15.47 11.93 9.85
CA GLN A 208 -16.19 11.29 10.94
C GLN A 208 -15.45 10.04 11.43
N PRO A 209 -15.56 9.72 12.73
CA PRO A 209 -14.99 8.49 13.28
C PRO A 209 -15.48 7.27 12.51
N ARG A 210 -14.57 6.30 12.29
CA ARG A 210 -14.90 5.04 11.60
C ARG A 210 -14.45 3.85 12.43
N ARG A 211 -15.13 2.73 12.27
CA ARG A 211 -14.74 1.48 12.94
C ARG A 211 -13.69 0.75 12.12
N GLY A 212 -12.46 0.71 12.65
CA GLY A 212 -11.32 0.04 12.04
C GLY A 212 -11.15 -1.38 12.59
N ALA A 213 -10.89 -2.33 11.72
CA ALA A 213 -10.60 -3.73 12.07
C ALA A 213 -9.21 -4.12 11.61
N LEU A 214 -8.60 -5.09 12.30
CA LEU A 214 -7.26 -5.60 12.02
C LEU A 214 -7.17 -6.16 10.61
N CYS A 215 -6.14 -5.73 9.88
CA CYS A 215 -5.80 -6.22 8.55
C CYS A 215 -4.32 -6.61 8.49
N ASP A 216 -4.00 -7.58 7.61
CA ASP A 216 -2.62 -8.05 7.43
C ASP A 216 -1.89 -7.22 6.39
N ILE A 217 -0.75 -6.62 6.79
CA ILE A 217 0.10 -5.78 5.94
C ILE A 217 1.58 -5.95 6.30
N PRO A 218 2.52 -5.54 5.42
CA PRO A 218 3.95 -5.66 5.67
C PRO A 218 4.45 -4.95 6.93
N ASP A 219 3.90 -3.80 7.27
CA ASP A 219 4.30 -2.95 8.41
C ASP A 219 4.28 -3.70 9.74
N LEU A 220 3.31 -4.60 9.91
CA LEU A 220 3.20 -5.43 11.13
C LEU A 220 4.45 -6.29 11.40
N GLU A 221 5.28 -6.52 10.38
CA GLU A 221 6.52 -7.28 10.51
C GLU A 221 7.76 -6.43 10.28
N LEU A 222 7.73 -5.47 9.36
CA LEU A 222 8.86 -4.61 9.06
C LEU A 222 9.14 -3.62 10.19
N PHE A 223 8.11 -3.06 10.83
CA PHE A 223 8.26 -2.00 11.81
C PHE A 223 8.85 -2.46 13.15
N PRO A 224 8.50 -3.64 13.70
CA PRO A 224 9.22 -4.18 14.86
C PRO A 224 10.72 -4.36 14.64
N ALA A 225 11.12 -4.69 13.41
CA ALA A 225 12.55 -4.83 13.07
C ALA A 225 13.21 -3.48 12.78
N ARG A 226 12.47 -2.50 12.21
CA ARG A 226 13.00 -1.18 11.84
C ARG A 226 13.13 -0.23 13.03
N TYR A 227 12.11 -0.17 13.88
CA TYR A 227 12.04 0.79 14.97
C TYR A 227 12.44 0.12 16.29
N ALA A 228 13.73 0.27 16.64
CA ALA A 228 14.29 -0.37 17.84
C ALA A 228 13.53 0.05 19.10
N GLY A 229 13.09 -0.95 19.87
CA GLY A 229 12.39 -0.74 21.13
C GLY A 229 10.89 -0.51 21.03
N VAL A 230 10.29 -0.53 19.81
CA VAL A 230 8.84 -0.50 19.69
C VAL A 230 8.23 -1.72 20.39
N GLN A 231 7.14 -1.48 21.13
CA GLN A 231 6.45 -2.52 21.88
C GLN A 231 5.18 -3.00 21.16
N SER A 232 4.54 -2.12 20.40
CA SER A 232 3.30 -2.46 19.71
C SER A 232 3.25 -1.83 18.32
N VAL A 233 2.84 -2.63 17.33
CA VAL A 233 2.57 -2.20 15.96
C VAL A 233 1.20 -2.74 15.54
N MET A 234 0.30 -1.83 15.15
CA MET A 234 -1.06 -2.16 14.78
C MET A 234 -1.44 -1.52 13.45
N PHE A 235 -2.18 -2.26 12.64
CA PHE A 235 -2.81 -1.73 11.42
C PHE A 235 -4.28 -2.09 11.34
N ARG A 236 -5.10 -1.12 10.94
CA ARG A 236 -6.54 -1.29 10.74
C ARG A 236 -6.98 -0.74 9.39
N ALA A 237 -8.02 -1.35 8.84
CA ALA A 237 -8.79 -0.76 7.76
C ALA A 237 -10.20 -0.42 8.29
N ALA A 238 -10.66 0.79 8.00
CA ALA A 238 -11.93 1.31 8.48
C ALA A 238 -12.87 1.58 7.30
N LEU A 239 -13.94 0.78 7.17
CA LEU A 239 -14.95 0.99 6.15
C LEU A 239 -15.91 2.10 6.58
N GLU A 240 -16.36 2.91 5.62
CA GLU A 240 -17.25 4.03 5.88
C GLU A 240 -18.67 3.58 6.24
N VAL A 241 -19.22 2.63 5.48
CA VAL A 241 -20.58 2.15 5.67
C VAL A 241 -20.61 1.04 6.71
N GLY A 242 -21.29 1.28 7.84
CA GLY A 242 -21.29 0.36 8.98
C GLY A 242 -21.84 -1.03 8.67
N ILE A 243 -22.76 -1.17 7.70
CA ILE A 243 -23.28 -2.47 7.27
C ILE A 243 -22.21 -3.32 6.58
N THR A 244 -21.34 -2.70 5.76
CA THR A 244 -20.24 -3.41 5.11
C THR A 244 -19.21 -3.88 6.14
N GLN A 245 -18.91 -3.07 7.16
CA GLN A 245 -18.06 -3.45 8.27
C GLN A 245 -18.63 -4.66 9.04
N ARG A 246 -19.95 -4.67 9.29
CA ARG A 246 -20.63 -5.82 9.95
C ARG A 246 -20.58 -7.06 9.07
N ALA A 247 -20.77 -6.94 7.76
CA ALA A 247 -20.67 -8.06 6.83
C ALA A 247 -19.29 -8.73 6.89
N PHE A 248 -18.20 -7.95 6.90
CA PHE A 248 -16.84 -8.49 7.07
C PHE A 248 -16.65 -9.17 8.44
N ALA A 249 -17.20 -8.59 9.51
CA ALA A 249 -17.14 -9.22 10.84
C ALA A 249 -17.91 -10.58 10.88
N VAL A 250 -19.05 -10.67 10.18
CA VAL A 250 -19.79 -11.93 10.04
C VAL A 250 -19.00 -12.95 9.22
N LEU A 251 -18.39 -12.56 8.11
CA LEU A 251 -17.53 -13.45 7.31
C LEU A 251 -16.34 -13.94 8.14
N ALA A 252 -15.71 -13.07 8.92
CA ALA A 252 -14.63 -13.44 9.83
C ALA A 252 -15.10 -14.44 10.89
N PHE A 253 -16.28 -14.26 11.46
CA PHE A 253 -16.88 -15.18 12.41
C PHE A 253 -17.16 -16.55 11.78
N LEU A 254 -17.78 -16.59 10.60
CA LEU A 254 -18.09 -17.83 9.88
C LEU A 254 -16.82 -18.63 9.55
N ARG A 255 -15.75 -17.94 9.12
CA ARG A 255 -14.45 -18.58 8.86
C ARG A 255 -13.86 -19.18 10.14
N ARG A 256 -13.88 -18.44 11.25
CA ARG A 256 -13.39 -18.93 12.55
C ARG A 256 -14.14 -20.16 13.05
N LYS A 257 -15.44 -20.27 12.73
CA LYS A 257 -16.26 -21.45 13.04
C LYS A 257 -16.10 -22.60 12.04
N GLY A 258 -15.27 -22.44 11.01
CA GLY A 258 -15.06 -23.45 9.97
C GLY A 258 -16.21 -23.57 8.95
N LEU A 259 -17.22 -22.68 9.03
CA LEU A 259 -18.39 -22.68 8.14
C LEU A 259 -18.07 -22.08 6.76
N LEU A 260 -17.01 -21.25 6.67
CA LEU A 260 -16.53 -20.63 5.44
C LEU A 260 -15.01 -20.80 5.34
N ARG A 261 -14.53 -21.56 4.32
CA ARG A 261 -13.09 -21.85 4.19
C ARG A 261 -12.33 -20.80 3.38
N SER A 262 -12.95 -20.20 2.38
CA SER A 262 -12.32 -19.36 1.36
C SER A 262 -13.14 -18.09 1.11
N PRO A 263 -13.12 -17.08 2.03
CA PRO A 263 -13.87 -15.83 1.85
C PRO A 263 -13.50 -15.08 0.58
N GLU A 264 -12.24 -15.20 0.11
CA GLU A 264 -11.73 -14.55 -1.10
C GLU A 264 -12.48 -14.93 -2.37
N LYS A 265 -13.10 -16.12 -2.40
CA LYS A 265 -13.95 -16.57 -3.53
C LYS A 265 -15.23 -15.76 -3.67
N LEU A 266 -15.63 -15.03 -2.62
CA LEU A 266 -16.78 -14.10 -2.65
C LEU A 266 -16.45 -12.75 -3.26
N ALA A 267 -15.17 -12.46 -3.55
CA ALA A 267 -14.75 -11.16 -4.09
C ALA A 267 -15.51 -10.74 -5.36
N PRO A 268 -15.74 -11.61 -6.37
CA PRO A 268 -16.50 -11.21 -7.56
C PRO A 268 -17.94 -10.79 -7.22
N LEU A 269 -18.62 -11.54 -6.36
CA LEU A 269 -19.99 -11.26 -5.92
C LEU A 269 -20.07 -9.95 -5.14
N LEU A 270 -19.18 -9.78 -4.15
CA LEU A 270 -19.15 -8.58 -3.32
C LEU A 270 -18.72 -7.34 -4.12
N HIS A 271 -17.88 -7.51 -5.14
CA HIS A 271 -17.53 -6.44 -6.06
C HIS A 271 -18.72 -6.01 -6.91
N ALA A 272 -19.49 -6.97 -7.46
CA ALA A 272 -20.65 -6.69 -8.28
C ALA A 272 -21.80 -6.03 -7.49
N THR A 273 -21.97 -6.39 -6.21
CA THR A 273 -23.03 -5.86 -5.35
C THR A 273 -22.60 -4.64 -4.55
N GLY A 274 -21.30 -4.38 -4.43
CA GLY A 274 -20.74 -3.30 -3.59
C GLY A 274 -21.19 -1.90 -3.99
N GLY A 275 -21.45 -1.66 -5.29
CA GLY A 275 -21.91 -0.38 -5.81
C GLY A 275 -23.28 0.08 -5.28
N VAL A 276 -24.13 -0.83 -4.80
CA VAL A 276 -25.41 -0.48 -4.16
C VAL A 276 -25.20 0.37 -2.91
N PHE A 277 -24.08 0.22 -2.22
CA PHE A 277 -23.76 0.97 -1.00
C PHE A 277 -23.02 2.29 -1.26
N ASP A 278 -22.65 2.58 -2.51
CA ASP A 278 -21.91 3.81 -2.85
C ASP A 278 -22.75 5.07 -2.62
N ALA A 279 -24.08 4.96 -2.75
CA ALA A 279 -25.02 6.04 -2.44
C ALA A 279 -25.07 6.43 -0.95
N PHE A 280 -24.60 5.59 -0.05
CA PHE A 280 -24.59 5.82 1.40
C PHE A 280 -23.23 6.26 1.95
N GLY A 281 -22.28 6.47 1.08
CA GLY A 281 -20.93 6.89 1.45
C GLY A 281 -20.55 8.23 0.84
N SER A 282 -19.33 8.65 1.11
CA SER A 282 -18.78 9.90 0.62
C SER A 282 -17.64 9.67 -0.39
N ALA A 283 -17.15 10.77 -0.97
CA ALA A 283 -15.92 10.81 -1.76
C ALA A 283 -14.66 10.98 -0.87
N LEU A 284 -14.83 11.13 0.45
CA LEU A 284 -13.79 11.47 1.39
C LEU A 284 -13.19 10.22 2.03
N GLY A 285 -11.92 9.99 1.80
CA GLY A 285 -11.12 8.95 2.44
C GLY A 285 -9.86 9.51 3.09
N GLY A 286 -9.13 8.69 3.81
CA GLY A 286 -7.90 9.15 4.45
C GLY A 286 -7.13 8.06 5.17
N MET A 287 -6.09 8.50 5.86
CA MET A 287 -5.21 7.65 6.66
C MET A 287 -4.82 8.40 7.92
N VAL A 288 -4.58 7.68 8.98
CA VAL A 288 -3.95 8.19 10.20
C VAL A 288 -2.81 7.27 10.62
N VAL A 289 -1.73 7.89 11.06
CA VAL A 289 -0.59 7.22 11.71
C VAL A 289 -0.39 7.88 13.06
N ARG A 290 -0.49 7.11 14.14
CA ARG A 290 -0.24 7.56 15.51
C ARG A 290 1.01 6.90 16.04
N ILE A 291 1.82 7.68 16.73
CA ILE A 291 2.94 7.17 17.50
C ILE A 291 2.84 7.60 18.95
N GLU A 292 3.28 6.71 19.83
CA GLU A 292 3.46 7.00 21.26
C GLU A 292 4.87 6.61 21.67
N GLY A 293 5.45 7.35 22.59
CA GLY A 293 6.81 7.07 23.02
C GLY A 293 7.34 8.12 24.00
N THR A 294 8.61 8.42 23.83
CA THR A 294 9.34 9.36 24.69
C THR A 294 9.98 10.43 23.81
N ASP A 295 9.67 11.69 24.06
CA ASP A 295 10.22 12.84 23.33
C ASP A 295 11.71 13.09 23.61
N ALA A 296 12.26 14.18 23.06
CA ALA A 296 13.65 14.57 23.24
C ALA A 296 14.01 14.87 24.71
N GLN A 297 13.05 15.28 25.52
CA GLN A 297 13.19 15.62 26.94
C GLN A 297 12.99 14.42 27.85
N GLY A 298 12.63 13.24 27.33
CA GLY A 298 12.35 12.06 28.10
C GLY A 298 10.90 12.00 28.64
N ALA A 299 10.03 12.93 28.22
CA ALA A 299 8.63 12.93 28.63
C ALA A 299 7.80 12.00 27.70
N ALA A 300 6.71 11.45 28.28
CA ALA A 300 5.75 10.70 27.49
C ALA A 300 5.07 11.61 26.46
N ALA A 301 5.10 11.21 25.20
CA ALA A 301 4.58 11.98 24.08
C ALA A 301 3.72 11.12 23.15
N ARG A 302 2.71 11.76 22.55
CA ARG A 302 1.82 11.18 21.54
C ARG A 302 1.70 12.16 20.40
N CYS A 303 1.77 11.63 19.19
CA CYS A 303 1.60 12.41 17.97
C CYS A 303 0.85 11.61 16.92
N ALA A 304 -0.04 12.29 16.19
CA ALA A 304 -0.79 11.69 15.08
C ALA A 304 -0.63 12.55 13.83
N TRP A 305 -0.34 11.90 12.72
CA TRP A 305 -0.42 12.49 11.39
C TRP A 305 -1.65 11.97 10.67
N HIS A 306 -2.40 12.87 10.06
CA HIS A 306 -3.60 12.56 9.31
C HIS A 306 -3.47 13.05 7.88
N ILE A 307 -4.07 12.32 6.94
CA ILE A 307 -4.35 12.79 5.58
C ILE A 307 -5.82 12.56 5.26
N ALA A 308 -6.43 13.54 4.63
CA ALA A 308 -7.76 13.46 4.05
C ALA A 308 -7.69 13.75 2.56
N ALA A 309 -8.30 12.87 1.78
CA ALA A 309 -8.40 12.97 0.32
C ALA A 309 -9.87 12.94 -0.08
N ASP A 310 -10.37 14.06 -0.60
CA ASP A 310 -11.73 14.22 -1.10
C ASP A 310 -11.82 13.92 -2.59
N ASP A 311 -12.99 14.12 -3.19
CA ASP A 311 -13.27 13.95 -4.62
C ASP A 311 -12.85 12.58 -5.19
N ASN A 312 -12.87 11.53 -4.35
CA ASN A 312 -12.38 10.19 -4.67
C ASN A 312 -10.89 10.14 -5.07
N HIS A 313 -10.08 11.10 -4.63
CA HIS A 313 -8.64 11.10 -4.87
C HIS A 313 -7.87 10.12 -3.95
N GLY A 314 -8.53 9.49 -2.97
CA GLY A 314 -7.90 8.48 -2.10
C GLY A 314 -7.06 7.43 -2.82
N PRO A 315 -7.49 6.86 -3.97
CA PRO A 315 -6.71 5.90 -4.75
C PRO A 315 -5.43 6.43 -5.40
N GLU A 316 -5.17 7.74 -5.38
CA GLU A 316 -3.88 8.31 -5.80
C GLU A 316 -2.78 8.04 -4.76
N ILE A 317 -3.13 8.02 -3.46
CA ILE A 317 -2.15 7.84 -2.37
C ILE A 317 -1.29 6.58 -2.54
N PRO A 318 -1.85 5.38 -2.78
CA PRO A 318 -1.05 4.17 -2.98
C PRO A 318 -0.17 4.18 -4.24
N CYS A 319 -0.39 5.10 -5.17
CA CYS A 319 0.43 5.23 -6.38
C CYS A 319 1.66 6.11 -6.19
N MET A 320 1.63 7.04 -5.22
CA MET A 320 2.63 8.11 -5.08
C MET A 320 4.04 7.58 -4.86
N ALA A 321 4.23 6.56 -4.02
CA ALA A 321 5.55 6.02 -3.75
C ALA A 321 6.20 5.44 -5.01
N ALA A 322 5.46 4.69 -5.83
CA ALA A 322 5.97 4.14 -7.07
C ALA A 322 6.30 5.25 -8.09
N ILE A 323 5.50 6.31 -8.17
CA ILE A 323 5.73 7.48 -9.02
C ILE A 323 7.03 8.20 -8.58
N LEU A 324 7.19 8.48 -7.29
CA LEU A 324 8.37 9.16 -6.75
C LEU A 324 9.64 8.35 -6.96
N LEU A 325 9.61 7.04 -6.72
CA LEU A 325 10.75 6.15 -6.96
C LEU A 325 11.10 6.06 -8.46
N ALA A 326 10.11 5.98 -9.34
CA ALA A 326 10.34 5.96 -10.80
C ALA A 326 11.01 7.27 -11.27
N ARG A 327 10.55 8.42 -10.76
CA ARG A 327 11.17 9.72 -11.04
C ARG A 327 12.60 9.83 -10.51
N ARG A 328 12.87 9.31 -9.30
CA ARG A 328 14.23 9.24 -8.74
C ARG A 328 15.14 8.37 -9.60
N MET A 329 14.68 7.18 -9.98
CA MET A 329 15.44 6.28 -10.86
C MET A 329 15.72 6.92 -12.23
N ALA A 330 14.75 7.65 -12.81
CA ALA A 330 14.93 8.34 -14.08
C ALA A 330 15.99 9.46 -14.01
N ARG A 331 16.21 10.04 -12.83
CA ARG A 331 17.27 11.04 -12.58
C ARG A 331 18.61 10.42 -12.17
N GLY A 332 18.69 9.11 -12.03
CA GLY A 332 19.88 8.42 -11.52
C GLY A 332 20.03 8.49 -9.98
N ASP A 333 19.00 8.90 -9.26
CA ASP A 333 18.96 9.07 -7.80
C ASP A 333 18.06 7.98 -7.13
N GLY A 334 18.04 6.80 -7.72
CA GLY A 334 17.29 5.65 -7.21
C GLY A 334 17.91 5.02 -5.96
N PRO A 335 17.17 4.11 -5.29
CA PRO A 335 17.74 3.32 -4.19
C PRO A 335 18.94 2.49 -4.66
N PRO A 336 19.80 2.00 -3.74
CA PRO A 336 20.96 1.19 -4.08
C PRO A 336 20.60 -0.06 -4.88
N ILE A 337 21.60 -0.59 -5.62
CA ILE A 337 21.48 -1.87 -6.34
C ILE A 337 21.14 -2.98 -5.35
N GLY A 338 20.18 -3.84 -5.72
CA GLY A 338 19.68 -4.94 -4.91
C GLY A 338 18.16 -4.91 -4.76
N ALA A 339 17.62 -5.73 -3.88
CA ALA A 339 16.18 -5.84 -3.63
C ALA A 339 15.83 -5.29 -2.24
N HIS A 340 14.79 -4.46 -2.18
CA HIS A 340 14.38 -3.72 -1.00
C HIS A 340 12.87 -3.82 -0.76
N ALA A 341 12.45 -3.85 0.50
CA ALA A 341 11.12 -3.37 0.87
C ALA A 341 11.14 -1.83 0.86
N SER A 342 10.02 -1.21 0.52
CA SER A 342 9.97 0.26 0.34
C SER A 342 10.03 1.08 1.63
N ALA A 343 9.96 0.45 2.81
CA ALA A 343 10.00 1.14 4.09
C ALA A 343 11.29 1.96 4.26
N GLY A 344 11.14 3.27 4.48
CA GLY A 344 12.24 4.21 4.71
C GLY A 344 13.03 4.61 3.47
N LEU A 345 12.55 4.31 2.26
CA LEU A 345 13.21 4.75 1.02
C LEU A 345 12.82 6.16 0.57
N LEU A 346 11.72 6.68 1.06
CA LEU A 346 11.20 8.02 0.76
C LEU A 346 10.94 8.78 2.07
N SER A 347 11.16 10.08 2.05
CA SER A 347 10.79 10.99 3.14
C SER A 347 9.37 11.55 2.96
N LEU A 348 8.71 11.96 4.04
CA LEU A 348 7.38 12.58 3.95
C LEU A 348 7.38 13.86 3.12
N SER A 349 8.48 14.61 3.13
CA SER A 349 8.63 15.83 2.34
C SER A 349 8.58 15.57 0.82
N GLU A 350 8.97 14.37 0.36
CA GLU A 350 8.86 14.01 -1.06
C GLU A 350 7.40 13.77 -1.48
N PHE A 351 6.54 13.32 -0.56
CA PHE A 351 5.11 13.14 -0.83
C PHE A 351 4.31 14.45 -0.81
N THR A 352 4.77 15.47 -0.08
CA THR A 352 4.02 16.72 0.11
C THR A 352 3.58 17.39 -1.20
N PRO A 353 4.42 17.50 -2.25
CA PRO A 353 3.99 18.07 -3.53
C PRO A 353 2.88 17.26 -4.21
N GLU A 354 2.90 15.93 -4.08
CA GLU A 354 1.83 15.09 -4.64
C GLU A 354 0.52 15.25 -3.86
N PHE A 355 0.57 15.40 -2.52
CA PHE A 355 -0.62 15.73 -1.73
C PHE A 355 -1.23 17.06 -2.17
N ALA A 356 -0.41 18.09 -2.32
CA ALA A 356 -0.85 19.40 -2.78
C ALA A 356 -1.47 19.36 -4.18
N ARG A 357 -0.89 18.60 -5.11
CA ARG A 357 -1.41 18.40 -6.47
C ARG A 357 -2.83 17.88 -6.49
N TRP A 358 -3.19 17.03 -5.55
CA TRP A 358 -4.51 16.41 -5.44
C TRP A 358 -5.42 17.09 -4.41
N GLY A 359 -5.04 18.25 -3.88
CA GLY A 359 -5.82 18.98 -2.88
C GLY A 359 -6.00 18.22 -1.55
N MET A 360 -5.10 17.28 -1.26
CA MET A 360 -5.16 16.51 -0.03
C MET A 360 -4.73 17.35 1.16
N ALA A 361 -5.48 17.29 2.25
CA ALA A 361 -5.17 17.99 3.48
C ALA A 361 -4.42 17.07 4.45
N THR A 362 -3.35 17.57 5.05
CA THR A 362 -2.60 16.86 6.10
C THR A 362 -2.60 17.66 7.39
N ASP A 363 -2.71 16.96 8.53
CA ASP A 363 -2.65 17.55 9.86
C ASP A 363 -1.70 16.75 10.75
N VAL A 364 -0.94 17.45 11.59
CA VAL A 364 -0.16 16.84 12.67
C VAL A 364 -0.75 17.31 14.00
N ILE A 365 -1.17 16.35 14.83
CA ILE A 365 -1.80 16.62 16.10
C ILE A 365 -0.89 16.06 17.21
N HIS A 366 -0.43 16.94 18.09
CA HIS A 366 0.30 16.58 19.29
C HIS A 366 -0.70 16.45 20.45
N GLU A 367 -0.84 15.25 21.01
CA GLU A 367 -1.66 15.01 22.17
C GLU A 367 -0.78 15.24 23.42
N GLY A 368 -1.08 16.25 24.21
CA GLY A 368 -0.38 16.52 25.48
C GLY A 368 -0.55 15.36 26.47
N ALA A 369 0.40 15.19 27.37
CA ALA A 369 0.42 14.11 28.38
C ALA A 369 -0.74 14.12 29.40
N SER A 370 -1.72 15.02 29.29
CA SER A 370 -2.89 15.13 30.15
C SER A 370 -4.19 14.79 29.44
N GLY A 371 -4.53 13.52 29.43
CA GLY A 371 -5.78 13.01 28.86
C GLY A 371 -5.90 11.51 29.11
N ALA A 372 -5.79 11.13 30.37
CA ALA A 372 -6.04 9.77 30.82
C ALA A 372 -7.51 9.38 30.68
N ASN A 373 -7.73 8.12 30.39
CA ASN A 373 -8.95 7.34 30.55
C ASN A 373 -10.06 7.52 29.50
N HIS A 374 -9.97 6.73 28.45
CA HIS A 374 -11.17 6.00 28.04
C HIS A 374 -10.90 4.51 28.22
N GLY A 375 -11.54 3.98 29.28
CA GLY A 375 -11.39 2.66 29.81
C GLY A 375 -11.45 1.55 28.74
N ALA A 376 -10.50 0.66 28.81
CA ALA A 376 -10.69 -0.69 28.33
C ALA A 376 -11.78 -1.35 29.18
N PRO A 377 -12.80 -2.00 28.59
CA PRO A 377 -13.66 -2.88 29.37
C PRO A 377 -12.83 -4.07 29.88
N PRO A 378 -13.10 -4.55 31.10
CA PRO A 378 -12.45 -5.76 31.62
C PRO A 378 -12.84 -6.97 30.79
N LEU A 379 -11.99 -7.97 30.78
CA LEU A 379 -11.89 -9.23 30.07
C LEU A 379 -13.19 -9.91 29.65
#